data_2b7b3188297ec4d3c200b1bc93219f06
#
_entry.id   2b7b3188297ec4d3c200b1bc93219f06
#
_cell.length_a   1.000
_cell.length_b   1.000
_cell.length_c   1.000
_cell.angle_alpha   90.00
_cell.angle_beta   90.00
_cell.angle_gamma   90.00
#
_symmetry.space_group_name_H-M   'P 1'
#
loop_
_entity.id
_entity.type
_entity.pdbx_description
1 polymer ?
#
loop_
_entity_poly.entity_id
_entity_poly.type
_entity_poly.pdbx_seq_one_letter_code
_entity_poly.pdbx_strand_id
1 'polypeptide(L)'
;QGIGWALNEEYIFDENGVLENAGFLDYRIPVASDLPMIDTEIVEVPNPSHPFGVRGVGETPIVAPLGVCANAVSRSLDMRITELPMSPPRLLDAIDG
;
A
#
# COMPACT_ATOMS: atom_id res chain seq x y z
N GLN A 1 -0.24 -2.27 -5.60
CA GLN A 1 -0.21 -0.81 -5.36
C GLN A 1 -0.55 -0.48 -3.91
N GLY A 2 -1.65 -0.99 -3.37
CA GLY A 2 -2.03 -0.74 -1.98
C GLY A 2 -1.06 -1.32 -0.95
N ILE A 3 -0.41 -2.44 -1.25
CA ILE A 3 0.66 -3.01 -0.41
C ILE A 3 1.87 -2.06 -0.40
N GLY A 4 2.24 -1.50 -1.56
CA GLY A 4 3.31 -0.51 -1.65
C GLY A 4 3.04 0.73 -0.79
N TRP A 5 1.84 1.27 -0.86
CA TRP A 5 1.43 2.40 -0.03
C TRP A 5 1.43 2.07 1.47
N ALA A 6 1.08 0.85 1.82
CA ALA A 6 1.07 0.45 3.22
C ALA A 6 2.47 0.25 3.80
N LEU A 7 3.42 -0.23 3.01
CA LEU A 7 4.70 -0.72 3.52
C LEU A 7 5.93 0.09 3.10
N ASN A 8 5.93 0.71 1.93
CA ASN A 8 7.17 1.24 1.36
C ASN A 8 7.09 2.65 0.77
N GLU A 9 5.94 3.00 0.15
CA GLU A 9 5.85 4.21 -0.66
C GLU A 9 5.59 5.45 0.19
N GLU A 10 6.47 6.43 0.07
CA GLU A 10 6.40 7.69 0.78
C GLU A 10 7.07 8.80 -0.03
N TYR A 11 6.50 9.98 -0.02
CA TYR A 11 7.18 11.18 -0.49
C TYR A 11 8.00 11.79 0.64
N ILE A 12 9.30 11.92 0.42
CA ILE A 12 10.22 12.49 1.39
C ILE A 12 10.62 13.89 0.91
N PHE A 13 10.29 14.89 1.70
CA PHE A 13 10.60 16.28 1.39
C PHE A 13 11.68 16.81 2.34
N ASP A 14 12.59 17.62 1.81
CA ASP A 14 13.55 18.36 2.61
C ASP A 14 12.89 19.55 3.34
N GLU A 15 13.68 20.28 4.13
CA GLU A 15 13.24 21.47 4.86
C GLU A 15 12.76 22.62 3.97
N ASN A 16 13.10 22.61 2.68
CA ASN A 16 12.71 23.61 1.69
C ASN A 16 11.48 23.14 0.87
N GLY A 17 10.94 21.95 1.15
CA GLY A 17 9.83 21.37 0.41
C GLY A 17 10.21 20.73 -0.92
N VAL A 18 11.49 20.43 -1.14
CA VAL A 18 11.95 19.73 -2.34
C VAL A 18 11.85 18.23 -2.12
N LEU A 19 11.26 17.53 -3.09
CA LEU A 19 11.10 16.08 -3.04
C LEU A 19 12.45 15.39 -3.26
N GLU A 20 12.94 14.69 -2.24
CA GLU A 20 14.25 14.04 -2.24
C GLU A 20 14.24 12.70 -2.99
N ASN A 21 13.13 11.99 -3.00
CA ASN A 21 13.02 10.64 -3.57
C ASN A 21 12.16 10.57 -4.84
N ALA A 22 12.36 11.51 -5.75
CA ALA A 22 11.58 11.63 -6.99
C ALA A 22 11.94 10.60 -8.08
N GLY A 23 13.05 9.89 -7.94
CA GLY A 23 13.60 9.00 -8.97
C GLY A 23 13.18 7.54 -8.81
N PHE A 24 13.34 6.75 -9.90
CA PHE A 24 13.08 5.31 -9.88
C PHE A 24 14.00 4.52 -8.93
N LEU A 25 15.14 5.10 -8.53
CA LEU A 25 16.05 4.48 -7.57
C LEU A 25 15.60 4.69 -6.13
N ASP A 26 14.90 5.79 -5.86
CA ASP A 26 14.65 6.27 -4.50
C ASP A 26 13.19 6.07 -4.08
N TYR A 27 12.24 6.17 -5.01
CA TYR A 27 10.83 5.90 -4.73
C TYR A 27 10.55 4.39 -4.76
N ARG A 28 10.19 3.83 -3.63
CA ARG A 28 10.17 2.37 -3.41
C ARG A 28 8.83 1.73 -3.75
N ILE A 29 8.57 1.57 -5.04
CA ILE A 29 7.48 0.71 -5.50
C ILE A 29 7.89 -0.76 -5.27
N PRO A 30 7.02 -1.62 -4.75
CA PRO A 30 7.30 -3.04 -4.63
C PRO A 30 7.69 -3.66 -5.98
N VAL A 31 8.75 -4.46 -5.97
CA VAL A 31 9.17 -5.23 -7.14
C VAL A 31 8.63 -6.66 -7.06
N ALA A 32 8.74 -7.40 -8.15
CA ALA A 32 8.16 -8.75 -8.24
C ALA A 32 8.63 -9.71 -7.15
N SER A 33 9.87 -9.54 -6.65
CA SER A 33 10.42 -10.34 -5.55
C SER A 33 9.85 -10.00 -4.17
N ASP A 34 9.21 -8.85 -4.02
CA ASP A 34 8.67 -8.41 -2.73
C ASP A 34 7.28 -9.00 -2.44
N LEU A 35 6.67 -9.61 -3.45
CA LEU A 35 5.31 -10.12 -3.36
C LEU A 35 5.27 -11.63 -3.62
N PRO A 36 4.45 -12.37 -2.86
CA PRO A 36 4.16 -13.77 -3.19
C PRO A 36 3.32 -13.87 -4.48
N MET A 37 3.18 -15.08 -5.00
CA MET A 37 2.14 -15.34 -6.01
C MET A 37 0.78 -14.98 -5.42
N ILE A 38 0.02 -14.18 -6.17
CA ILE A 38 -1.32 -13.74 -5.77
C ILE A 38 -2.33 -14.44 -6.66
N ASP A 39 -3.19 -15.25 -6.05
CA ASP A 39 -4.35 -15.79 -6.73
C ASP A 39 -5.41 -14.70 -6.89
N THR A 40 -5.98 -14.61 -8.09
CA THR A 40 -6.96 -13.59 -8.40
C THR A 40 -8.31 -14.22 -8.74
N GLU A 41 -9.37 -13.69 -8.15
CA GLU A 41 -10.74 -14.06 -8.45
C GLU A 41 -11.53 -12.82 -8.86
N ILE A 42 -12.16 -12.88 -10.03
CA ILE A 42 -12.97 -11.80 -10.55
C ILE A 42 -14.43 -12.09 -10.24
N VAL A 43 -15.01 -11.32 -9.33
CA VAL A 43 -16.44 -11.39 -9.00
C VAL A 43 -17.20 -10.45 -9.93
N GLU A 44 -17.85 -11.03 -10.93
CA GLU A 44 -18.61 -10.27 -11.93
C GLU A 44 -19.98 -9.86 -11.41
N VAL A 45 -20.22 -8.56 -11.32
CA VAL A 45 -21.53 -7.99 -10.98
C VAL A 45 -21.92 -7.00 -12.08
N PRO A 46 -22.68 -7.41 -13.09
CA PRO A 46 -23.07 -6.54 -14.20
C PRO A 46 -23.82 -5.30 -13.76
N ASN A 47 -23.55 -4.17 -14.41
CA ASN A 47 -24.31 -2.94 -14.21
C ASN A 47 -25.39 -2.82 -15.31
N PRO A 48 -26.68 -2.96 -14.97
CA PRO A 48 -27.76 -2.93 -15.95
C PRO A 48 -27.94 -1.56 -16.63
N SER A 49 -27.37 -0.50 -16.06
CA SER A 49 -27.46 0.87 -16.59
C SER A 49 -26.36 1.20 -17.60
N HIS A 50 -25.41 0.31 -17.83
CA HIS A 50 -24.29 0.54 -18.76
C HIS A 50 -24.25 -0.50 -19.88
N PRO A 51 -23.79 -0.10 -21.10
CA PRO A 51 -23.55 -1.05 -22.18
C PRO A 51 -22.61 -2.16 -21.72
N PHE A 52 -22.90 -3.39 -22.15
CA PHE A 52 -22.15 -4.62 -21.78
C PHE A 52 -22.07 -4.90 -20.26
N GLY A 53 -22.82 -4.17 -19.44
CA GLY A 53 -22.78 -4.34 -17.97
C GLY A 53 -21.47 -3.86 -17.32
N VAL A 54 -20.70 -3.01 -17.99
CA VAL A 54 -19.36 -2.59 -17.52
C VAL A 54 -19.40 -1.79 -16.21
N ARG A 55 -18.34 -1.91 -15.44
CA ARG A 55 -18.05 -1.12 -14.24
C ARG A 55 -16.61 -0.61 -14.27
N GLY A 56 -16.39 0.57 -13.69
CA GLY A 56 -15.04 1.06 -13.44
C GLY A 56 -14.38 0.25 -12.30
N VAL A 57 -13.10 -0.11 -12.48
CA VAL A 57 -12.35 -0.94 -11.54
C VAL A 57 -10.90 -0.49 -11.35
N GLY A 58 -10.56 0.73 -11.76
CA GLY A 58 -9.17 1.22 -11.75
C GLY A 58 -8.49 1.08 -10.39
N GLU A 59 -8.94 1.81 -9.39
CA GLU A 59 -8.31 1.83 -8.06
C GLU A 59 -9.23 1.34 -6.92
N THR A 60 -10.38 0.76 -7.25
CA THR A 60 -11.28 0.21 -6.22
C THR A 60 -10.59 -0.83 -5.31
N PRO A 61 -9.74 -1.73 -5.82
CA PRO A 61 -9.07 -2.75 -4.99
C PRO A 61 -8.02 -2.21 -4.02
N ILE A 62 -7.57 -0.97 -4.18
CA ILE A 62 -6.53 -0.41 -3.27
C ILE A 62 -7.10 0.17 -1.97
N VAL A 63 -8.41 0.26 -1.84
CA VAL A 63 -9.05 0.80 -0.63
C VAL A 63 -8.77 -0.06 0.62
N ALA A 64 -8.81 -1.38 0.47
CA ALA A 64 -8.65 -2.31 1.59
C ALA A 64 -7.18 -2.58 2.01
N PRO A 65 -6.21 -2.71 1.11
CA PRO A 65 -4.85 -3.17 1.45
C PRO A 65 -4.14 -2.35 2.52
N LEU A 66 -4.33 -1.04 2.58
CA LEU A 66 -3.70 -0.19 3.60
C LEU A 66 -4.10 -0.64 5.01
N GLY A 67 -5.39 -0.74 5.27
CA GLY A 67 -5.90 -1.18 6.57
C GLY A 67 -5.61 -2.65 6.87
N VAL A 68 -5.65 -3.51 5.86
CA VAL A 68 -5.35 -4.95 6.01
C VAL A 68 -3.87 -5.15 6.41
N CYS A 69 -2.94 -4.51 5.71
CA CYS A 69 -1.52 -4.56 6.04
C CYS A 69 -1.25 -3.98 7.43
N ALA A 70 -1.84 -2.81 7.75
CA ALA A 70 -1.69 -2.18 9.05
C ALA A 70 -2.17 -3.09 10.18
N ASN A 71 -3.32 -3.73 10.03
CA ASN A 71 -3.85 -4.66 11.02
C ASN A 71 -2.98 -5.93 11.15
N ALA A 72 -2.48 -6.46 10.04
CA ALA A 72 -1.62 -7.64 10.06
C ALA A 72 -0.29 -7.39 10.78
N VAL A 73 0.37 -6.27 10.47
CA VAL A 73 1.63 -5.88 11.12
C VAL A 73 1.41 -5.58 12.59
N SER A 74 0.41 -4.77 12.92
CA SER A 74 0.07 -4.43 14.31
C SER A 74 -0.19 -5.69 15.15
N ARG A 75 -0.91 -6.67 14.59
CA ARG A 75 -1.17 -7.94 15.27
C ARG A 75 0.08 -8.79 15.44
N SER A 76 0.97 -8.80 14.45
CA SER A 76 2.20 -9.58 14.50
C SER A 76 3.18 -9.07 15.56
N LEU A 77 3.18 -7.76 15.78
CA LEU A 77 4.04 -7.10 16.75
C LEU A 77 3.38 -6.92 18.13
N ASP A 78 2.10 -7.29 18.26
CA ASP A 78 1.26 -6.99 19.44
C ASP A 78 1.28 -5.49 19.82
N MET A 79 1.35 -4.62 18.79
CA MET A 79 1.44 -3.17 18.93
C MET A 79 0.39 -2.50 18.04
N ARG A 80 -0.14 -1.36 18.48
CA ARG A 80 -1.00 -0.55 17.63
C ARG A 80 -0.16 0.44 16.83
N ILE A 81 -0.07 0.21 15.52
CA ILE A 81 0.60 1.11 14.58
C ILE A 81 -0.48 1.91 13.85
N THR A 82 -0.35 3.23 13.86
CA THR A 82 -1.35 4.17 13.33
C THR A 82 -0.83 5.04 12.19
N GLU A 83 0.44 4.87 11.82
CA GLU A 83 1.08 5.64 10.76
C GLU A 83 1.51 4.76 9.60
N LEU A 84 1.43 5.28 8.38
CA LEU A 84 1.86 4.65 7.15
C LEU A 84 2.91 5.54 6.45
N PRO A 85 3.79 4.95 5.63
CA PRO A 85 4.00 3.52 5.42
C PRO A 85 4.65 2.85 6.63
N MET A 86 4.37 1.56 6.83
CA MET A 86 5.02 0.75 7.87
C MET A 86 6.35 0.21 7.35
N SER A 87 7.24 1.11 6.96
CA SER A 87 8.56 0.74 6.46
C SER A 87 9.42 0.19 7.60
N PRO A 88 10.44 -0.66 7.29
CA PRO A 88 11.30 -1.24 8.32
C PRO A 88 11.91 -0.22 9.30
N PRO A 89 12.41 0.95 8.87
CA PRO A 89 12.89 1.95 9.83
C PRO A 89 11.80 2.44 10.80
N ARG A 90 10.60 2.75 10.28
CA ARG A 90 9.49 3.22 11.11
C ARG A 90 9.00 2.17 12.10
N LEU A 91 8.99 0.89 11.66
CA LEU A 91 8.65 -0.20 12.56
C LEU A 91 9.70 -0.40 13.65
N LEU A 92 10.97 -0.27 13.31
CA LEU A 92 12.06 -0.35 14.28
C LEU A 92 11.93 0.77 15.32
N ASP A 93 11.75 2.00 14.88
CA ASP A 93 11.55 3.15 15.77
C ASP A 93 10.34 2.94 16.70
N ALA A 94 9.26 2.37 16.19
CA ALA A 94 8.07 2.08 16.99
C ALA A 94 8.28 0.95 18.02
N ILE A 95 9.19 0.01 17.75
CA ILE A 95 9.53 -1.09 18.68
C ILE A 95 10.49 -0.61 19.76
N ASP A 96 11.45 0.24 19.41
CA ASP A 96 12.51 0.70 20.29
C ASP A 96 12.10 1.91 21.16
N GLY A 97 11.06 2.63 20.77
CA GLY A 97 10.59 3.88 21.37
C GLY A 97 9.66 3.74 22.50
#